data_5aa49d3d05c5095126388765f2ef9fd2
#
_entry.id   5aa49d3d05c5095126388765f2ef9fd2
#
_cell.length_a   1.000
_cell.length_b   1.000
_cell.length_c   1.000
_cell.angle_alpha   90.00
_cell.angle_beta   90.00
_cell.angle_gamma   90.00
#
_symmetry.space_group_name_H-M   'P 1'
#
loop_
_entity.id
_entity.type
_entity.pdbx_description
1 polymer ?
#
loop_
_entity_poly.entity_id
_entity_poly.type
_entity_poly.pdbx_seq_one_letter_code
_entity_poly.pdbx_strand_id
1 'polypeptide(L)'
;SMTGMVFQQFNLFPHMTAKKNVMLGLTHTKKMPKAEAEALAEKWLTAVGLGDKMDNLPSELSGGQQQRLAIARAVAMNPKILLFDEATSALDPELVGEVLNVIRNLAKEGATMILVTHEMRFAYEVSDKVIFMDKGKIDAMGTPKEIFEERPTARLREFLSTFTTPIVTGNAKAD
;
A
#
# COMPACT_ATOMS: atom_id res chain seq x y z
N SER A 1 -4.45 6.23 17.29
CA SER A 1 -5.29 6.22 16.10
C SER A 1 -5.68 4.80 15.74
N MET A 2 -6.96 4.53 15.42
CA MET A 2 -7.41 3.19 15.00
C MET A 2 -7.11 2.92 13.53
N THR A 3 -6.98 3.96 12.72
CA THR A 3 -6.83 3.85 11.26
C THR A 3 -5.63 4.65 10.79
N GLY A 4 -4.78 4.03 9.97
CA GLY A 4 -3.74 4.68 9.19
C GLY A 4 -4.19 4.83 7.74
N MET A 5 -3.80 5.89 7.06
CA MET A 5 -4.18 6.15 5.68
C MET A 5 -2.98 6.54 4.84
N VAL A 6 -2.88 5.93 3.66
CA VAL A 6 -1.87 6.21 2.64
C VAL A 6 -2.60 6.64 1.38
N PHE A 7 -2.34 7.86 0.93
CA PHE A 7 -3.00 8.48 -0.20
C PHE A 7 -2.21 8.32 -1.50
N GLN A 8 -2.85 8.57 -2.63
CA GLN A 8 -2.21 8.72 -3.93
C GLN A 8 -1.16 9.82 -3.91
N GLN A 9 -1.45 10.96 -3.27
CA GLN A 9 -0.47 11.99 -2.96
C GLN A 9 0.24 11.65 -1.65
N PHE A 10 1.56 11.77 -1.62
CA PHE A 10 2.38 11.29 -0.51
C PHE A 10 2.16 12.04 0.81
N ASN A 11 1.72 13.30 0.74
CA ASN A 11 1.41 14.18 1.88
C ASN A 11 2.55 14.24 2.93
N LEU A 12 3.78 14.29 2.45
CA LEU A 12 4.96 14.38 3.30
C LEU A 12 5.22 15.84 3.72
N PHE A 13 5.85 16.01 4.86
CA PHE A 13 6.33 17.31 5.33
C PHE A 13 7.63 17.65 4.61
N PRO A 14 7.64 18.63 3.67
CA PRO A 14 8.77 18.85 2.76
C PRO A 14 10.02 19.39 3.44
N HIS A 15 9.86 20.02 4.60
CA HIS A 15 10.94 20.61 5.40
C HIS A 15 11.53 19.65 6.46
N MET A 16 11.02 18.42 6.53
CA MET A 16 11.48 17.40 7.45
C MET A 16 12.16 16.26 6.73
N THR A 17 13.22 15.71 7.34
CA THR A 17 13.87 14.49 6.85
C THR A 17 12.91 13.29 6.87
N ALA A 18 13.27 12.22 6.18
CA ALA A 18 12.50 10.96 6.20
C ALA A 18 12.26 10.48 7.64
N LYS A 19 13.29 10.44 8.46
CA LYS A 19 13.18 10.05 9.87
C LYS A 19 12.24 10.96 10.66
N LYS A 20 12.35 12.27 10.51
CA LYS A 20 11.47 13.24 11.19
C LYS A 20 10.02 13.13 10.74
N ASN A 21 9.76 12.84 9.46
CA ASN A 21 8.42 12.58 8.95
C ASN A 21 7.74 11.42 9.68
N VAL A 22 8.46 10.34 9.92
CA VAL A 22 7.93 9.18 10.67
C VAL A 22 7.77 9.49 12.16
N MET A 23 8.76 10.15 12.77
CA MET A 23 8.77 10.46 14.20
C MET A 23 7.66 11.41 14.63
N LEU A 24 7.22 12.31 13.76
CA LEU A 24 6.29 13.39 14.13
C LEU A 24 5.02 12.86 14.80
N GLY A 25 4.35 11.87 14.20
CA GLY A 25 3.15 11.25 14.78
C GLY A 25 3.44 10.53 16.10
N LEU A 26 4.59 9.87 16.19
CA LEU A 26 5.00 9.14 17.38
C LEU A 26 5.22 10.06 18.58
N THR A 27 5.91 11.18 18.37
CA THR A 27 6.24 12.11 19.44
C THR A 27 5.07 13.03 19.81
N HIS A 28 4.34 13.56 18.82
CA HIS A 28 3.27 14.54 19.05
C HIS A 28 1.93 13.89 19.42
N THR A 29 1.54 12.83 18.70
CA THR A 29 0.22 12.19 18.92
C THR A 29 0.30 11.10 19.97
N LYS A 30 1.30 10.21 19.90
CA LYS A 30 1.46 9.12 20.86
C LYS A 30 2.24 9.51 22.11
N LYS A 31 2.83 10.71 22.14
CA LYS A 31 3.66 11.19 23.27
C LYS A 31 4.82 10.25 23.61
N MET A 32 5.32 9.54 22.60
CA MET A 32 6.44 8.60 22.74
C MET A 32 7.74 9.36 23.04
N PRO A 33 8.59 8.87 23.94
CA PRO A 33 9.93 9.44 24.16
C PRO A 33 10.73 9.49 22.87
N LYS A 34 11.51 10.56 22.69
CA LYS A 34 12.26 10.81 21.45
C LYS A 34 13.14 9.63 21.02
N ALA A 35 13.88 9.04 21.95
CA ALA A 35 14.77 7.92 21.67
C ALA A 35 14.01 6.67 21.16
N GLU A 36 12.85 6.40 21.75
CA GLU A 36 11.98 5.30 21.35
C GLU A 36 11.35 5.56 19.97
N ALA A 37 10.88 6.78 19.74
CA ALA A 37 10.34 7.21 18.44
C ALA A 37 11.40 7.13 17.33
N GLU A 38 12.64 7.48 17.62
CA GLU A 38 13.76 7.39 16.69
C GLU A 38 14.05 5.94 16.32
N ALA A 39 14.18 5.05 17.31
CA ALA A 39 14.41 3.63 17.07
C ALA A 39 13.29 2.98 16.24
N LEU A 40 12.05 3.34 16.51
CA LEU A 40 10.89 2.83 15.77
C LEU A 40 10.85 3.38 14.34
N ALA A 41 11.19 4.65 14.15
CA ALA A 41 11.29 5.25 12.83
C ALA A 41 12.38 4.58 11.98
N GLU A 42 13.56 4.34 12.56
CA GLU A 42 14.66 3.65 11.90
C GLU A 42 14.28 2.21 11.50
N LYS A 43 13.59 1.50 12.37
CA LYS A 43 13.07 0.15 12.09
C LYS A 43 12.17 0.16 10.85
N TRP A 44 11.18 1.04 10.81
CA TRP A 44 10.22 1.07 9.70
C TRP A 44 10.81 1.62 8.40
N LEU A 45 11.70 2.60 8.47
CA LEU A 45 12.43 3.08 7.29
C LEU A 45 13.30 1.99 6.69
N THR A 46 13.98 1.20 7.51
CA THR A 46 14.74 0.04 7.05
C THR A 46 13.83 -1.01 6.42
N ALA A 47 12.69 -1.30 7.04
CA ALA A 47 11.72 -2.29 6.55
C ALA A 47 11.13 -1.92 5.16
N VAL A 48 11.01 -0.63 4.85
CA VAL A 48 10.54 -0.17 3.53
C VAL A 48 11.69 0.14 2.55
N GLY A 49 12.93 -0.23 2.90
CA GLY A 49 14.09 -0.06 2.03
C GLY A 49 14.66 1.36 1.97
N LEU A 50 14.44 2.17 2.99
CA LEU A 50 14.94 3.55 3.11
C LEU A 50 15.97 3.73 4.24
N GLY A 51 16.63 2.66 4.65
CA GLY A 51 17.61 2.70 5.73
C GLY A 51 18.80 3.62 5.47
N ASP A 52 19.19 3.80 4.22
CA ASP A 52 20.25 4.71 3.76
C ASP A 52 19.76 6.13 3.41
N LYS A 53 18.47 6.42 3.57
CA LYS A 53 17.80 7.67 3.21
C LYS A 53 17.18 8.43 4.39
N MET A 54 17.50 8.05 5.61
CA MET A 54 16.85 8.57 6.82
C MET A 54 16.99 10.08 6.99
N ASP A 55 18.10 10.65 6.56
CA ASP A 55 18.39 12.08 6.66
C ASP A 55 18.05 12.88 5.41
N ASN A 56 17.52 12.24 4.37
CA ASN A 56 17.09 12.88 3.14
C ASN A 56 15.77 13.63 3.34
N LEU A 57 15.63 14.77 2.65
CA LEU A 57 14.36 15.48 2.50
C LEU A 57 13.49 14.78 1.44
N PRO A 58 12.16 14.94 1.47
CA PRO A 58 11.28 14.37 0.43
C PRO A 58 11.68 14.76 -0.99
N SER A 59 12.17 15.98 -1.23
CA SER A 59 12.64 16.46 -2.54
C SER A 59 13.86 15.70 -3.08
N GLU A 60 14.59 15.01 -2.22
CA GLU A 60 15.76 14.19 -2.56
C GLU A 60 15.40 12.72 -2.78
N LEU A 61 14.11 12.37 -2.71
CA LEU A 61 13.58 11.03 -2.87
C LEU A 61 12.81 10.90 -4.18
N SER A 62 12.89 9.72 -4.83
CA SER A 62 12.01 9.38 -5.95
C SER A 62 10.55 9.27 -5.51
N GLY A 63 9.60 9.30 -6.44
CA GLY A 63 8.18 9.13 -6.12
C GLY A 63 7.89 7.82 -5.37
N GLY A 64 8.50 6.71 -5.79
CA GLY A 64 8.38 5.42 -5.10
C GLY A 64 8.96 5.44 -3.69
N GLN A 65 10.12 6.10 -3.49
CA GLN A 65 10.72 6.29 -2.18
C GLN A 65 9.84 7.17 -1.28
N GLN A 66 9.27 8.25 -1.82
CA GLN A 66 8.32 9.09 -1.09
C GLN A 66 7.08 8.31 -0.64
N GLN A 67 6.54 7.46 -1.49
CA GLN A 67 5.39 6.63 -1.14
C GLN A 67 5.75 5.58 -0.08
N ARG A 68 6.91 4.95 -0.19
CA ARG A 68 7.40 4.02 0.84
C ARG A 68 7.61 4.73 2.19
N LEU A 69 8.08 5.97 2.17
CA LEU A 69 8.16 6.81 3.37
C LEU A 69 6.78 7.08 3.97
N ALA A 70 5.79 7.41 3.14
CA ALA A 70 4.41 7.62 3.59
C ALA A 70 3.82 6.35 4.23
N ILE A 71 4.12 5.18 3.68
CA ILE A 71 3.73 3.88 4.25
C ILE A 71 4.40 3.66 5.61
N ALA A 72 5.72 3.86 5.70
CA ALA A 72 6.47 3.72 6.96
C ALA A 72 5.89 4.63 8.06
N ARG A 73 5.56 5.88 7.72
CA ARG A 73 4.92 6.82 8.64
C ARG A 73 3.57 6.34 9.14
N ALA A 74 2.74 5.78 8.27
CA ALA A 74 1.43 5.25 8.64
C ALA A 74 1.53 3.99 9.53
N VAL A 75 2.40 3.06 9.14
CA VAL A 75 2.58 1.77 9.85
C VAL A 75 3.22 1.97 11.23
N ALA A 76 4.17 2.90 11.37
CA ALA A 76 4.83 3.19 12.64
C ALA A 76 3.84 3.61 13.74
N MET A 77 2.71 4.21 13.37
CA MET A 77 1.63 4.56 14.29
C MET A 77 0.89 3.34 14.86
N ASN A 78 1.21 2.14 14.39
CA ASN A 78 0.57 0.88 14.77
C ASN A 78 -0.98 0.95 14.70
N PRO A 79 -1.55 1.26 13.53
CA PRO A 79 -2.99 1.35 13.36
C PRO A 79 -3.61 -0.06 13.34
N LYS A 80 -4.87 -0.17 13.72
CA LYS A 80 -5.63 -1.42 13.59
C LYS A 80 -5.98 -1.75 12.14
N ILE A 81 -6.17 -0.72 11.33
CA ILE A 81 -6.53 -0.84 9.90
C ILE A 81 -5.68 0.15 9.11
N LEU A 82 -5.10 -0.29 8.01
CA LEU A 82 -4.42 0.53 7.02
C LEU A 82 -5.32 0.69 5.78
N LEU A 83 -5.55 1.92 5.39
CA LEU A 83 -6.26 2.26 4.15
C LEU A 83 -5.25 2.72 3.10
N PHE A 84 -5.25 2.09 1.94
CA PHE A 84 -4.46 2.49 0.79
C PHE A 84 -5.41 2.97 -0.31
N ASP A 85 -5.35 4.26 -0.61
CA ASP A 85 -6.18 4.87 -1.65
C ASP A 85 -5.32 5.15 -2.88
N GLU A 86 -5.36 4.22 -3.83
CA GLU A 86 -4.61 4.29 -5.09
C GLU A 86 -3.11 4.62 -4.91
N ALA A 87 -2.46 3.91 -4.00
CA ALA A 87 -1.09 4.20 -3.54
C ALA A 87 -0.01 4.18 -4.65
N THR A 88 -0.30 3.61 -5.82
CA THR A 88 0.63 3.53 -6.97
C THR A 88 0.24 4.39 -8.16
N SER A 89 -0.94 5.03 -8.15
CA SER A 89 -1.49 5.71 -9.33
C SER A 89 -0.69 6.95 -9.77
N ALA A 90 0.05 7.59 -8.86
CA ALA A 90 0.89 8.75 -9.16
C ALA A 90 2.35 8.39 -9.49
N LEU A 91 2.67 7.09 -9.58
CA LEU A 91 4.03 6.62 -9.80
C LEU A 91 4.28 6.24 -11.26
N ASP A 92 5.54 6.42 -11.69
CA ASP A 92 6.00 5.82 -12.92
C ASP A 92 5.93 4.29 -12.84
N PRO A 93 5.57 3.59 -13.93
CA PRO A 93 5.38 2.13 -13.93
C PRO A 93 6.55 1.34 -13.35
N GLU A 94 7.78 1.79 -13.57
CA GLU A 94 9.00 1.15 -13.06
C GLU A 94 9.14 1.22 -11.53
N LEU A 95 8.47 2.19 -10.87
CA LEU A 95 8.52 2.38 -9.42
C LEU A 95 7.39 1.66 -8.67
N VAL A 96 6.36 1.23 -9.39
CA VAL A 96 5.17 0.58 -8.81
C VAL A 96 5.53 -0.71 -8.06
N GLY A 97 6.40 -1.54 -8.64
CA GLY A 97 6.76 -2.84 -8.09
C GLY A 97 7.35 -2.77 -6.67
N GLU A 98 8.18 -1.77 -6.40
CA GLU A 98 8.79 -1.59 -5.07
C GLU A 98 7.76 -1.25 -4.00
N VAL A 99 6.78 -0.41 -4.32
CA VAL A 99 5.69 -0.03 -3.41
C VAL A 99 4.77 -1.23 -3.16
N LEU A 100 4.40 -1.95 -4.21
CA LEU A 100 3.57 -3.16 -4.08
C LEU A 100 4.25 -4.24 -3.24
N ASN A 101 5.58 -4.38 -3.33
CA ASN A 101 6.32 -5.31 -2.48
C ASN A 101 6.23 -4.96 -0.99
N VAL A 102 6.30 -3.69 -0.65
CA VAL A 102 6.12 -3.25 0.75
C VAL A 102 4.72 -3.63 1.24
N ILE A 103 3.68 -3.35 0.46
CA ILE A 103 2.30 -3.69 0.83
C ILE A 103 2.11 -5.22 0.94
N ARG A 104 2.71 -5.98 0.02
CA ARG A 104 2.69 -7.46 0.07
C ARG A 104 3.33 -8.00 1.35
N ASN A 105 4.43 -7.43 1.79
CA ASN A 105 5.09 -7.83 3.03
C ASN A 105 4.22 -7.53 4.25
N LEU A 106 3.58 -6.37 4.30
CA LEU A 106 2.61 -6.04 5.35
C LEU A 106 1.44 -7.02 5.40
N ALA A 107 0.93 -7.44 4.24
CA ALA A 107 -0.12 -8.48 4.16
C ALA A 107 0.35 -9.81 4.74
N LYS A 108 1.58 -10.24 4.40
CA LYS A 108 2.17 -11.48 4.94
C LYS A 108 2.38 -11.44 6.45
N GLU A 109 2.65 -10.26 7.01
CA GLU A 109 2.78 -10.05 8.45
C GLU A 109 1.43 -9.97 9.18
N GLY A 110 0.31 -10.09 8.45
CA GLY A 110 -1.03 -10.13 9.02
C GLY A 110 -1.66 -8.75 9.27
N ALA A 111 -1.16 -7.69 8.63
CA ALA A 111 -1.78 -6.38 8.72
C ALA A 111 -3.20 -6.39 8.14
N THR A 112 -4.15 -5.81 8.84
CA THR A 112 -5.51 -5.59 8.33
C THR A 112 -5.51 -4.37 7.41
N MET A 113 -5.84 -4.56 6.14
CA MET A 113 -5.75 -3.52 5.13
C MET A 113 -6.99 -3.45 4.25
N ILE A 114 -7.30 -2.25 3.80
CA ILE A 114 -8.25 -2.00 2.71
C ILE A 114 -7.47 -1.32 1.59
N LEU A 115 -7.51 -1.92 0.40
CA LEU A 115 -6.78 -1.44 -0.77
C LEU A 115 -7.78 -0.98 -1.84
N VAL A 116 -7.70 0.28 -2.23
CA VAL A 116 -8.32 0.78 -3.46
C VAL A 116 -7.21 0.80 -4.51
N THR A 117 -7.34 -0.01 -5.55
CA THR A 117 -6.25 -0.22 -6.51
C THR A 117 -6.76 -0.54 -7.91
N HIS A 118 -5.98 -0.17 -8.92
CA HIS A 118 -6.08 -0.61 -10.30
C HIS A 118 -5.12 -1.75 -10.65
N GLU A 119 -4.32 -2.19 -9.69
CA GLU A 119 -3.36 -3.29 -9.85
C GLU A 119 -4.07 -4.63 -9.67
N MET A 120 -4.77 -5.10 -10.69
CA MET A 120 -5.68 -6.26 -10.61
C MET A 120 -4.95 -7.56 -10.25
N ARG A 121 -3.78 -7.79 -10.82
CA ARG A 121 -2.96 -8.96 -10.50
C ARG A 121 -2.53 -8.94 -9.03
N PHE A 122 -2.09 -7.79 -8.54
CA PHE A 122 -1.71 -7.61 -7.15
C PHE A 122 -2.91 -7.83 -6.21
N ALA A 123 -4.09 -7.28 -6.55
CA ALA A 123 -5.31 -7.53 -5.80
C ALA A 123 -5.65 -9.02 -5.74
N TYR A 124 -5.52 -9.75 -6.86
CA TYR A 124 -5.71 -11.20 -6.89
C TYR A 124 -4.75 -11.95 -5.96
N GLU A 125 -3.47 -11.54 -5.94
CA GLU A 125 -2.41 -12.23 -5.17
C GLU A 125 -2.50 -12.02 -3.65
N VAL A 126 -2.94 -10.84 -3.20
CA VAL A 126 -2.81 -10.45 -1.77
C VAL A 126 -4.10 -10.35 -1.01
N SER A 127 -5.25 -10.31 -1.67
CA SER A 127 -6.53 -10.07 -1.01
C SER A 127 -7.15 -11.36 -0.49
N ASP A 128 -7.76 -11.31 0.69
CA ASP A 128 -8.65 -12.37 1.19
C ASP A 128 -10.08 -12.17 0.67
N LYS A 129 -10.45 -10.92 0.43
CA LYS A 129 -11.77 -10.52 -0.08
C LYS A 129 -11.62 -9.39 -1.08
N VAL A 130 -12.37 -9.46 -2.17
CA VAL A 130 -12.42 -8.45 -3.22
C VAL A 130 -13.84 -7.90 -3.33
N ILE A 131 -13.94 -6.59 -3.47
CA ILE A 131 -15.19 -5.87 -3.66
C ILE A 131 -15.08 -5.09 -4.97
N PHE A 132 -15.98 -5.38 -5.92
CA PHE A 132 -16.14 -4.60 -7.12
C PHE A 132 -17.28 -3.61 -6.96
N MET A 133 -16.98 -2.34 -7.16
CA MET A 133 -17.96 -1.25 -7.04
C MET A 133 -18.23 -0.62 -8.41
N ASP A 134 -19.50 -0.38 -8.69
CA ASP A 134 -19.94 0.35 -9.88
C ASP A 134 -21.02 1.36 -9.49
N LYS A 135 -20.93 2.60 -9.99
CA LYS A 135 -21.90 3.67 -9.73
C LYS A 135 -22.29 3.86 -8.26
N GLY A 136 -21.28 3.78 -7.37
CA GLY A 136 -21.46 3.97 -5.94
C GLY A 136 -22.14 2.81 -5.20
N LYS A 137 -22.27 1.65 -5.84
CA LYS A 137 -22.85 0.43 -5.25
C LYS A 137 -21.90 -0.74 -5.39
N ILE A 138 -22.02 -1.70 -4.50
CA ILE A 138 -21.33 -2.99 -4.62
C ILE A 138 -22.05 -3.81 -5.70
N ASP A 139 -21.34 -4.11 -6.78
CA ASP A 139 -21.80 -4.95 -7.88
C ASP A 139 -21.48 -6.44 -7.62
N ALA A 140 -20.28 -6.72 -7.12
CA ALA A 140 -19.85 -8.07 -6.77
C ALA A 140 -18.91 -8.04 -5.56
N MET A 141 -18.95 -9.09 -4.75
CA MET A 141 -18.07 -9.28 -3.60
C MET A 141 -17.82 -10.76 -3.38
N GLY A 142 -16.57 -11.12 -3.16
CA GLY A 142 -16.19 -12.52 -2.94
C GLY A 142 -14.69 -12.69 -2.74
N THR A 143 -14.24 -13.94 -2.81
CA THR A 143 -12.82 -14.28 -2.84
C THR A 143 -12.17 -13.81 -4.13
N PRO A 144 -10.83 -13.66 -4.18
CA PRO A 144 -10.15 -13.36 -5.44
C PRO A 144 -10.54 -14.31 -6.58
N LYS A 145 -10.67 -15.60 -6.30
CA LYS A 145 -11.09 -16.59 -7.29
C LYS A 145 -12.47 -16.30 -7.85
N GLU A 146 -13.46 -16.08 -6.97
CA GLU A 146 -14.83 -15.76 -7.40
C GLU A 146 -14.90 -14.49 -8.26
N ILE A 147 -14.15 -13.46 -7.90
CA ILE A 147 -14.19 -12.18 -8.62
C ILE A 147 -13.39 -12.22 -9.93
N PHE A 148 -12.17 -12.72 -9.91
CA PHE A 148 -11.27 -12.62 -11.08
C PHE A 148 -11.38 -13.81 -12.05
N GLU A 149 -11.76 -15.01 -11.58
CA GLU A 149 -11.88 -16.20 -12.40
C GLU A 149 -13.33 -16.46 -12.79
N GLU A 150 -14.26 -16.54 -11.83
CA GLU A 150 -15.68 -16.88 -12.07
C GLU A 150 -16.47 -15.70 -12.63
N ARG A 151 -16.14 -14.45 -12.25
CA ARG A 151 -16.67 -13.19 -12.79
C ARG A 151 -18.20 -13.17 -12.83
N PRO A 152 -18.89 -13.18 -11.67
CA PRO A 152 -20.31 -13.50 -11.55
C PRO A 152 -21.24 -12.49 -12.25
N THR A 153 -20.86 -11.22 -12.42
CA THR A 153 -21.74 -10.22 -13.03
C THR A 153 -21.26 -9.81 -14.42
N ALA A 154 -22.20 -9.38 -15.26
CA ALA A 154 -21.89 -8.88 -16.61
C ALA A 154 -21.02 -7.62 -16.56
N ARG A 155 -21.28 -6.71 -15.62
CA ARG A 155 -20.53 -5.48 -15.46
C ARG A 155 -19.07 -5.73 -15.04
N LEU A 156 -18.86 -6.68 -14.13
CA LEU A 156 -17.51 -7.13 -13.71
C LEU A 156 -16.75 -7.75 -14.90
N ARG A 157 -17.41 -8.59 -15.71
CA ARG A 157 -16.79 -9.17 -16.90
C ARG A 157 -16.35 -8.09 -17.91
N GLU A 158 -17.21 -7.11 -18.15
CA GLU A 158 -16.88 -5.97 -19.00
C GLU A 158 -15.69 -5.19 -18.47
N PHE A 159 -15.69 -4.84 -17.18
CA PHE A 159 -14.58 -4.14 -16.54
C PHE A 159 -13.26 -4.90 -16.65
N LEU A 160 -13.24 -6.19 -16.29
CA LEU A 160 -12.03 -7.00 -16.32
C LEU A 160 -11.51 -7.25 -17.75
N SER A 161 -12.38 -7.17 -18.77
CA SER A 161 -11.96 -7.31 -20.17
C SER A 161 -11.11 -6.12 -20.66
N THR A 162 -11.11 -5.00 -19.96
CA THR A 162 -10.28 -3.83 -20.31
C THR A 162 -8.80 -4.02 -19.98
N PHE A 163 -8.47 -5.00 -19.14
CA PHE A 163 -7.09 -5.30 -18.75
C PHE A 163 -6.49 -6.30 -19.72
N THR A 164 -5.42 -5.89 -20.42
CA THR A 164 -4.72 -6.70 -21.42
C THR A 164 -3.73 -7.69 -20.80
N THR A 165 -3.23 -7.40 -19.60
CA THR A 165 -2.30 -8.27 -18.87
C THR A 165 -3.06 -9.37 -18.13
N PRO A 166 -2.62 -10.64 -18.19
CA PRO A 166 -3.24 -11.70 -17.42
C PRO A 166 -3.28 -11.39 -15.92
N ILE A 167 -4.47 -11.38 -15.32
CA ILE A 167 -4.68 -11.12 -13.89
C ILE A 167 -4.35 -12.38 -13.10
N VAL A 168 -4.83 -13.52 -13.58
CA VAL A 168 -4.60 -14.83 -12.98
C VAL A 168 -3.37 -15.45 -13.61
N THR A 169 -2.32 -15.69 -12.84
CA THR A 169 -1.19 -16.49 -13.29
C THR A 169 -1.64 -17.95 -13.27
N GLY A 170 -1.91 -18.51 -14.44
CA GLY A 170 -2.06 -19.95 -14.56
C GLY A 170 -0.81 -20.62 -14.01
N ASN A 171 -0.98 -21.47 -13.01
CA ASN A 171 -0.03 -22.54 -12.79
C ASN A 171 -0.06 -23.39 -14.04
N ALA A 172 0.82 -23.12 -14.97
CA ALA A 172 1.25 -24.16 -15.90
C ALA A 172 1.96 -25.19 -15.03
N LYS A 173 1.19 -26.15 -14.48
CA LYS A 173 1.76 -27.44 -14.16
C LYS A 173 2.18 -27.99 -15.52
N ALA A 174 3.46 -27.92 -15.79
CA ALA A 174 4.05 -28.81 -16.76
C ALA A 174 3.82 -30.22 -16.26
N ASP A 175 3.06 -31.01 -17.02
CA ASP A 175 3.09 -32.46 -16.98
C ASP A 175 4.48 -32.95 -17.42
#